data_877dcd10e3ee30796f9e3b99d6932d4c
#
_entry.id   877dcd10e3ee30796f9e3b99d6932d4c
#
_cell.length_a   1.000
_cell.length_b   1.000
_cell.length_c   1.000
_cell.angle_alpha   90.00
_cell.angle_beta   90.00
_cell.angle_gamma   90.00
#
_symmetry.space_group_name_H-M   'P 1'
#
loop_
_entity.id
_entity.type
_entity.pdbx_description
1 polymer ?
#
loop_
_entity_poly.entity_id
_entity_poly.type
_entity_poly.pdbx_seq_one_letter_code
_entity_poly.pdbx_strand_id
1 'polypeptide(L)'
;MDNSVLSAYSLWLTPSKGAALEELQNTINDISKRYSTPAFPPHVTLIGRISGPELMMMDRTATIASRIRQLRVAFGTIDKTDEYFRSLFIRIRKTEEIDGAASVARKVFGEEHRAEYMPHMSLMYADMPVEKKESIAVEYGLQGLAERIGSVAIDRISVYRTSADVGKWKWIRDFELGGFAEGINPNYGNDSRSWYSAKTI
;
A
#
# COMPACT_ATOMS: atom_id res chain seq x y z
N MET A 1 -25.65 -17.15 -16.05
CA MET A 1 -24.32 -17.50 -15.49
C MET A 1 -23.68 -16.20 -15.07
N ASP A 2 -23.69 -15.96 -13.77
CA ASP A 2 -23.19 -14.69 -13.20
C ASP A 2 -21.67 -14.65 -13.36
N ASN A 3 -21.21 -13.86 -14.32
CA ASN A 3 -19.81 -13.64 -14.58
C ASN A 3 -19.31 -12.58 -13.58
N SER A 4 -19.40 -12.87 -12.28
CA SER A 4 -18.82 -12.05 -11.25
C SER A 4 -17.30 -12.04 -11.47
N VAL A 5 -16.82 -11.02 -12.17
CA VAL A 5 -15.40 -10.69 -12.23
C VAL A 5 -14.95 -10.59 -10.78
N LEU A 6 -14.19 -11.60 -10.34
CA LEU A 6 -13.65 -11.64 -8.99
C LEU A 6 -12.91 -10.33 -8.76
N SER A 7 -13.44 -9.51 -7.86
CA SER A 7 -12.82 -8.25 -7.51
C SER A 7 -11.41 -8.51 -7.00
N ALA A 8 -10.44 -7.82 -7.53
CA ALA A 8 -9.08 -7.85 -7.02
C ALA A 8 -8.96 -6.88 -5.85
N TYR A 9 -8.24 -7.30 -4.84
CA TYR A 9 -7.93 -6.46 -3.68
C TYR A 9 -6.44 -6.21 -3.57
N SER A 10 -6.10 -5.09 -2.99
CA SER A 10 -4.73 -4.72 -2.66
C SER A 10 -4.68 -4.20 -1.23
N LEU A 11 -3.67 -4.62 -0.48
CA LEU A 11 -3.36 -4.13 0.85
C LEU A 11 -2.20 -3.15 0.74
N TRP A 12 -2.41 -1.96 1.25
CA TRP A 12 -1.47 -0.86 1.18
C TRP A 12 -0.96 -0.47 2.55
N LEU A 13 0.33 -0.36 2.70
CA LEU A 13 0.96 0.36 3.79
C LEU A 13 0.75 1.85 3.52
N THR A 14 -0.09 2.48 4.34
CA THR A 14 -0.51 3.87 4.15
C THR A 14 0.24 4.77 5.12
N PRO A 15 0.90 5.83 4.63
CA PRO A 15 1.59 6.78 5.50
C PRO A 15 0.65 7.42 6.52
N SER A 16 1.20 7.66 7.71
CA SER A 16 0.52 8.42 8.77
C SER A 16 0.22 9.84 8.30
N LYS A 17 -0.85 10.43 8.83
CA LYS A 17 -1.22 11.82 8.52
C LYS A 17 -0.09 12.79 8.92
N GLY A 18 0.11 13.82 8.11
CA GLY A 18 1.09 14.87 8.34
C GLY A 18 1.66 15.46 7.06
N ALA A 19 2.55 16.43 7.19
CA ALA A 19 3.09 17.24 6.09
C ALA A 19 3.70 16.39 4.95
N ALA A 20 4.40 15.29 5.28
CA ALA A 20 4.99 14.43 4.26
C ALA A 20 3.93 13.73 3.39
N LEU A 21 2.83 13.24 3.99
CA LEU A 21 1.72 12.65 3.24
C LEU A 21 1.04 13.70 2.35
N GLU A 22 0.82 14.90 2.88
CA GLU A 22 0.21 16.01 2.13
C GLU A 22 1.09 16.44 0.94
N GLU A 23 2.39 16.55 1.14
CA GLU A 23 3.34 16.90 0.09
C GLU A 23 3.39 15.84 -1.03
N LEU A 24 3.42 14.56 -0.67
CA LEU A 24 3.33 13.45 -1.62
C LEU A 24 2.01 13.46 -2.40
N GLN A 25 0.89 13.66 -1.70
CA GLN A 25 -0.42 13.73 -2.35
C GLN A 25 -0.53 14.91 -3.31
N ASN A 26 -0.05 16.08 -2.90
CA ASN A 26 -0.04 17.27 -3.76
C ASN A 26 0.82 17.03 -5.01
N THR A 27 1.99 16.43 -4.85
CA THR A 27 2.85 16.07 -5.98
C THR A 27 2.16 15.13 -6.96
N ILE A 28 1.50 14.06 -6.46
CA ILE A 28 0.73 13.14 -7.30
C ILE A 28 -0.40 13.87 -8.01
N ASN A 29 -1.13 14.74 -7.32
CA ASN A 29 -2.25 15.50 -7.88
C ASN A 29 -1.80 16.47 -8.98
N ASP A 30 -0.67 17.15 -8.78
CA ASP A 30 -0.12 18.10 -9.73
C ASP A 30 0.37 17.39 -11.01
N ILE A 31 1.09 16.28 -10.85
CA ILE A 31 1.50 15.43 -11.97
C ILE A 31 0.26 14.92 -12.72
N SER A 32 -0.71 14.38 -11.97
CA SER A 32 -1.97 13.88 -12.53
C SER A 32 -2.68 14.92 -13.37
N LYS A 33 -2.86 16.13 -12.83
CA LYS A 33 -3.52 17.23 -13.52
C LYS A 33 -2.77 17.67 -14.78
N ARG A 34 -1.43 17.79 -14.69
CA ARG A 34 -0.60 18.31 -15.79
C ARG A 34 -0.46 17.33 -16.95
N TYR A 35 -0.37 16.03 -16.63
CA TYR A 35 -0.12 14.98 -17.62
C TYR A 35 -1.34 14.11 -17.93
N SER A 36 -2.52 14.49 -17.41
CA SER A 36 -3.79 13.77 -17.62
C SER A 36 -3.67 12.28 -17.21
N THR A 37 -2.97 12.02 -16.10
CA THR A 37 -2.84 10.68 -15.52
C THR A 37 -3.77 10.55 -14.31
N PRO A 38 -4.12 9.34 -13.83
CA PRO A 38 -4.97 9.21 -12.67
C PRO A 38 -4.28 9.68 -11.39
N ALA A 39 -5.01 10.36 -10.51
CA ALA A 39 -4.60 10.62 -9.14
C ALA A 39 -4.96 9.44 -8.24
N PHE A 40 -4.13 9.19 -7.22
CA PHE A 40 -4.33 8.10 -6.25
C PHE A 40 -3.67 8.46 -4.91
N PRO A 41 -4.08 7.83 -3.79
CA PRO A 41 -3.46 8.07 -2.50
C PRO A 41 -2.02 7.52 -2.44
N PRO A 42 -1.05 8.23 -1.82
CA PRO A 42 0.29 7.73 -1.58
C PRO A 42 0.27 6.44 -0.75
N HIS A 43 0.92 5.39 -1.22
CA HIS A 43 0.97 4.10 -0.54
C HIS A 43 2.15 3.24 -0.99
N VAL A 44 2.51 2.27 -0.17
CA VAL A 44 3.39 1.16 -0.55
C VAL A 44 2.55 -0.11 -0.60
N THR A 45 2.43 -0.73 -1.76
CA THR A 45 1.68 -1.99 -1.89
C THR A 45 2.36 -3.09 -1.08
N LEU A 46 1.69 -3.59 -0.05
CA LEU A 46 2.15 -4.73 0.75
C LEU A 46 1.93 -6.04 -0.01
N ILE A 47 0.70 -6.23 -0.49
CA ILE A 47 0.31 -7.33 -1.38
C ILE A 47 -0.87 -6.87 -2.24
N GLY A 48 -0.82 -7.14 -3.53
CA GLY A 48 -1.86 -6.76 -4.48
C GLY A 48 -2.36 -7.93 -5.31
N ARG A 49 -3.42 -7.70 -6.10
CA ARG A 49 -4.03 -8.70 -6.98
C ARG A 49 -4.48 -9.96 -6.25
N ILE A 50 -5.09 -9.79 -5.08
CA ILE A 50 -5.67 -10.89 -4.32
C ILE A 50 -7.15 -10.98 -4.67
N SER A 51 -7.63 -12.20 -4.92
CA SER A 51 -9.03 -12.46 -5.24
C SER A 51 -9.70 -13.25 -4.13
N GLY A 52 -10.97 -12.96 -3.89
CA GLY A 52 -11.79 -13.69 -2.92
C GLY A 52 -12.92 -12.85 -2.32
N PRO A 53 -13.68 -13.43 -1.38
CA PRO A 53 -14.73 -12.71 -0.68
C PRO A 53 -14.18 -11.55 0.15
N GLU A 54 -14.89 -10.42 0.19
CA GLU A 54 -14.48 -9.23 0.94
C GLU A 54 -14.27 -9.52 2.43
N LEU A 55 -15.16 -10.31 3.02
CA LEU A 55 -15.05 -10.69 4.44
C LEU A 55 -13.74 -11.42 4.73
N MET A 56 -13.32 -12.33 3.86
CA MET A 56 -12.03 -13.01 3.98
C MET A 56 -10.86 -12.02 3.90
N MET A 57 -10.96 -10.99 3.04
CA MET A 57 -9.94 -9.92 2.96
C MET A 57 -9.83 -9.18 4.29
N MET A 58 -10.99 -8.84 4.91
CA MET A 58 -11.01 -8.14 6.20
C MET A 58 -10.37 -8.98 7.30
N ASP A 59 -10.75 -10.25 7.44
CA ASP A 59 -10.25 -11.14 8.50
C ASP A 59 -8.74 -11.38 8.37
N ARG A 60 -8.28 -11.64 7.14
CA ARG A 60 -6.85 -11.83 6.86
C ARG A 60 -6.05 -10.55 7.08
N THR A 61 -6.60 -9.39 6.69
CA THR A 61 -5.92 -8.11 6.92
C THR A 61 -5.84 -7.78 8.40
N ALA A 62 -6.89 -8.03 9.19
CA ALA A 62 -6.86 -7.88 10.64
C ALA A 62 -5.77 -8.75 11.26
N THR A 63 -5.65 -10.02 10.81
CA THR A 63 -4.60 -10.94 11.23
C THR A 63 -3.19 -10.40 10.89
N ILE A 64 -3.00 -9.84 9.70
CA ILE A 64 -1.73 -9.24 9.29
C ILE A 64 -1.41 -8.02 10.15
N ALA A 65 -2.37 -7.10 10.29
CA ALA A 65 -2.20 -5.86 11.03
C ALA A 65 -1.84 -6.10 12.51
N SER A 66 -2.42 -7.15 13.13
CA SER A 66 -2.10 -7.52 14.51
C SER A 66 -0.67 -8.08 14.69
N ARG A 67 -0.01 -8.52 13.61
CA ARG A 67 1.34 -9.12 13.63
C ARG A 67 2.44 -8.17 13.20
N ILE A 68 2.08 -7.02 12.64
CA ILE A 68 3.02 -6.02 12.14
C ILE A 68 2.96 -4.81 13.08
N ARG A 69 4.12 -4.38 13.57
CA ARG A 69 4.23 -3.11 14.32
C ARG A 69 4.23 -1.93 13.36
N GLN A 70 3.91 -0.75 13.88
CA GLN A 70 4.16 0.49 13.15
C GLN A 70 5.62 0.55 12.73
N LEU A 71 5.86 0.94 11.49
CA LEU A 71 7.21 0.98 10.92
C LEU A 71 7.46 2.29 10.17
N ARG A 72 8.70 2.53 9.85
CA ARG A 72 9.08 3.63 8.95
C ARG A 72 9.58 3.07 7.64
N VAL A 73 9.12 3.64 6.54
CA VAL A 73 9.65 3.34 5.21
C VAL A 73 10.57 4.47 4.79
N ALA A 74 11.84 4.15 4.57
CA ALA A 74 12.85 5.11 4.13
C ALA A 74 12.88 5.17 2.61
N PHE A 75 12.91 6.38 2.08
CA PHE A 75 12.95 6.62 0.65
C PHE A 75 14.36 6.40 0.11
N GLY A 76 14.42 5.81 -1.08
CA GLY A 76 15.61 5.64 -1.89
C GLY A 76 15.60 6.57 -3.09
N THR A 77 16.01 6.02 -4.23
CA THR A 77 16.07 6.75 -5.49
C THR A 77 14.71 6.78 -6.21
N ILE A 78 14.53 7.79 -7.04
CA ILE A 78 13.46 7.79 -8.03
C ILE A 78 13.81 6.80 -9.14
N ASP A 79 12.82 6.01 -9.53
CA ASP A 79 12.97 5.04 -10.60
C ASP A 79 11.71 4.98 -11.49
N LYS A 80 11.84 4.34 -12.63
CA LYS A 80 10.83 4.27 -13.68
C LYS A 80 10.90 2.93 -14.40
N THR A 81 9.76 2.44 -14.88
CA THR A 81 9.68 1.24 -15.74
C THR A 81 8.64 1.43 -16.82
N ASP A 82 8.56 0.49 -17.76
CA ASP A 82 7.52 0.46 -18.78
C ASP A 82 6.19 -0.11 -18.28
N GLU A 83 6.16 -0.61 -17.03
CA GLU A 83 4.92 -1.11 -16.44
C GLU A 83 4.02 0.05 -16.00
N TYR A 84 2.75 0.04 -16.44
CA TYR A 84 1.77 1.08 -16.14
C TYR A 84 1.68 1.38 -14.63
N PHE A 85 1.50 0.36 -13.79
CA PHE A 85 1.35 0.51 -12.33
C PHE A 85 2.68 0.70 -11.57
N ARG A 86 3.79 0.79 -12.30
CA ARG A 86 5.13 1.06 -11.76
C ARG A 86 5.87 2.01 -12.68
N SER A 87 5.16 3.00 -13.16
CA SER A 87 5.61 3.89 -14.22
C SER A 87 6.69 4.87 -13.73
N LEU A 88 6.42 5.61 -12.66
CA LEU A 88 7.37 6.52 -12.00
C LEU A 88 7.13 6.44 -10.49
N PHE A 89 8.18 6.16 -9.71
CA PHE A 89 8.05 5.84 -8.30
C PHE A 89 9.31 6.13 -7.49
N ILE A 90 9.14 6.20 -6.17
CA ILE A 90 10.23 6.21 -5.19
C ILE A 90 10.52 4.75 -4.81
N ARG A 91 11.75 4.29 -4.95
CA ARG A 91 12.20 3.03 -4.34
C ARG A 91 12.17 3.17 -2.83
N ILE A 92 11.65 2.18 -2.14
CA ILE A 92 11.75 2.10 -0.68
C ILE A 92 12.99 1.27 -0.35
N ARG A 93 13.79 1.74 0.61
CA ARG A 93 14.93 0.97 1.11
C ARG A 93 14.42 -0.27 1.83
N LYS A 94 14.95 -1.43 1.45
CA LYS A 94 14.62 -2.68 2.13
C LYS A 94 15.18 -2.67 3.54
N THR A 95 14.35 -3.05 4.49
CA THR A 95 14.70 -3.30 5.89
C THR A 95 14.05 -4.60 6.32
N GLU A 96 14.53 -5.18 7.42
CA GLU A 96 13.93 -6.41 7.96
C GLU A 96 12.45 -6.22 8.30
N GLU A 97 12.05 -5.01 8.73
CA GLU A 97 10.66 -4.72 9.09
C GLU A 97 9.75 -4.75 7.86
N ILE A 98 10.14 -4.12 6.75
CA ILE A 98 9.29 -4.09 5.55
C ILE A 98 9.26 -5.44 4.83
N ASP A 99 10.38 -6.15 4.78
CA ASP A 99 10.45 -7.49 4.20
C ASP A 99 9.70 -8.50 5.10
N GLY A 100 9.78 -8.37 6.42
CA GLY A 100 9.00 -9.12 7.38
C GLY A 100 7.50 -8.89 7.24
N ALA A 101 7.07 -7.64 7.08
CA ALA A 101 5.67 -7.30 6.83
C ALA A 101 5.15 -7.96 5.55
N ALA A 102 5.92 -7.92 4.46
CA ALA A 102 5.56 -8.58 3.21
C ALA A 102 5.51 -10.11 3.35
N SER A 103 6.44 -10.69 4.11
CA SER A 103 6.46 -12.13 4.40
C SER A 103 5.21 -12.57 5.18
N VAL A 104 4.83 -11.82 6.23
CA VAL A 104 3.60 -12.06 6.99
C VAL A 104 2.37 -12.01 6.08
N ALA A 105 2.26 -10.98 5.24
CA ALA A 105 1.13 -10.83 4.33
C ALA A 105 1.04 -12.00 3.34
N ARG A 106 2.16 -12.37 2.72
CA ARG A 106 2.23 -13.50 1.78
C ARG A 106 1.83 -14.81 2.45
N LYS A 107 2.35 -15.09 3.64
CA LYS A 107 2.02 -16.31 4.38
C LYS A 107 0.53 -16.41 4.73
N VAL A 108 -0.09 -15.31 5.17
CA VAL A 108 -1.51 -15.28 5.52
C VAL A 108 -2.40 -15.50 4.29
N PHE A 109 -1.95 -15.07 3.12
CA PHE A 109 -2.69 -15.26 1.86
C PHE A 109 -2.31 -16.53 1.09
N GLY A 110 -1.28 -17.28 1.51
CA GLY A 110 -0.77 -18.45 0.78
C GLY A 110 -0.04 -18.08 -0.51
N GLU A 111 0.64 -16.93 -0.51
CA GLU A 111 1.25 -16.32 -1.69
C GLU A 111 2.78 -16.24 -1.57
N GLU A 112 3.40 -17.17 -0.82
CA GLU A 112 4.84 -17.22 -0.58
C GLU A 112 5.65 -17.45 -1.87
N HIS A 113 5.03 -18.03 -2.88
CA HIS A 113 5.62 -18.31 -4.19
C HIS A 113 5.84 -17.06 -5.06
N ARG A 114 5.33 -15.90 -4.66
CA ARG A 114 5.51 -14.66 -5.45
C ARG A 114 6.97 -14.27 -5.55
N ALA A 115 7.31 -13.61 -6.67
CA ALA A 115 8.62 -13.04 -6.90
C ALA A 115 9.10 -12.15 -5.74
N GLU A 116 10.39 -11.89 -5.68
CA GLU A 116 10.99 -11.04 -4.65
C GLU A 116 10.22 -9.73 -4.45
N TYR A 117 10.02 -9.37 -3.19
CA TYR A 117 9.33 -8.13 -2.84
C TYR A 117 10.20 -6.91 -3.18
N MET A 118 9.65 -6.00 -3.98
CA MET A 118 10.28 -4.74 -4.31
C MET A 118 9.37 -3.60 -3.83
N PRO A 119 9.56 -3.13 -2.61
CA PRO A 119 8.75 -2.04 -2.08
C PRO A 119 9.01 -0.74 -2.81
N HIS A 120 7.94 -0.05 -3.19
CA HIS A 120 7.99 1.24 -3.86
C HIS A 120 6.74 2.06 -3.56
N MET A 121 6.87 3.37 -3.69
CA MET A 121 5.75 4.30 -3.64
C MET A 121 5.60 4.96 -4.99
N SER A 122 4.53 4.67 -5.69
CA SER A 122 4.25 5.25 -7.00
C SER A 122 3.91 6.73 -6.88
N LEU A 123 4.39 7.51 -7.84
CA LEU A 123 4.10 8.94 -8.00
C LEU A 123 3.26 9.20 -9.26
N MET A 124 3.30 8.29 -10.22
CA MET A 124 2.52 8.38 -11.46
C MET A 124 2.25 6.98 -12.02
N TYR A 125 1.06 6.78 -12.57
CA TYR A 125 0.70 5.64 -13.42
C TYR A 125 0.43 6.14 -14.84
N ALA A 126 1.24 5.69 -15.78
CA ALA A 126 1.11 6.12 -17.16
C ALA A 126 1.76 5.13 -18.13
N ASP A 127 1.16 5.05 -19.31
CA ASP A 127 1.77 4.43 -20.47
C ASP A 127 2.37 5.53 -21.35
N MET A 128 3.65 5.82 -21.11
CA MET A 128 4.42 6.82 -21.85
C MET A 128 5.90 6.44 -21.91
N PRO A 129 6.65 7.00 -22.87
CA PRO A 129 8.09 6.70 -23.01
C PRO A 129 8.90 7.01 -21.74
N VAL A 130 9.95 6.22 -21.51
CA VAL A 130 10.82 6.34 -20.33
C VAL A 130 11.46 7.73 -20.26
N GLU A 131 11.85 8.29 -21.39
CA GLU A 131 12.45 9.64 -21.50
C GLU A 131 11.49 10.73 -21.01
N LYS A 132 10.19 10.55 -21.28
CA LYS A 132 9.16 11.47 -20.77
C LYS A 132 9.02 11.37 -19.27
N LYS A 133 9.01 10.15 -18.71
CA LYS A 133 8.98 9.93 -17.26
C LYS A 133 10.21 10.55 -16.57
N GLU A 134 11.38 10.45 -17.19
CA GLU A 134 12.61 11.08 -16.71
C GLU A 134 12.50 12.60 -16.69
N SER A 135 12.01 13.18 -17.79
CA SER A 135 11.78 14.63 -17.86
C SER A 135 10.81 15.11 -16.77
N ILE A 136 9.76 14.35 -16.47
CA ILE A 136 8.82 14.65 -15.39
C ILE A 136 9.51 14.55 -14.02
N ALA A 137 10.33 13.53 -13.81
CA ALA A 137 11.07 13.38 -12.55
C ALA A 137 12.01 14.57 -12.30
N VAL A 138 12.67 15.08 -13.33
CA VAL A 138 13.54 16.27 -13.25
C VAL A 138 12.70 17.54 -13.05
N GLU A 139 11.65 17.73 -13.83
CA GLU A 139 10.76 18.89 -13.76
C GLU A 139 10.17 19.11 -12.37
N TYR A 140 9.76 18.03 -11.71
CA TYR A 140 9.18 18.06 -10.36
C TYR A 140 10.24 17.94 -9.24
N GLY A 141 11.52 17.83 -9.58
CA GLY A 141 12.59 17.65 -8.59
C GLY A 141 12.37 16.47 -7.66
N LEU A 142 11.83 15.35 -8.19
CA LEU A 142 11.34 14.23 -7.38
C LEU A 142 12.44 13.60 -6.52
N GLN A 143 13.68 13.56 -6.99
CA GLN A 143 14.80 13.05 -6.17
C GLN A 143 15.03 13.93 -4.94
N GLY A 144 15.01 15.26 -5.10
CA GLY A 144 15.11 16.21 -3.98
C GLY A 144 13.90 16.13 -3.04
N LEU A 145 12.68 15.87 -3.56
CA LEU A 145 11.50 15.60 -2.76
C LEU A 145 11.71 14.36 -1.87
N ALA A 146 12.15 13.25 -2.47
CA ALA A 146 12.38 12.01 -1.74
C ALA A 146 13.48 12.17 -0.66
N GLU A 147 14.56 12.88 -0.97
CA GLU A 147 15.66 13.16 -0.02
C GLU A 147 15.20 14.05 1.13
N ARG A 148 14.42 15.11 0.87
CA ARG A 148 13.92 16.04 1.88
C ARG A 148 12.93 15.36 2.83
N ILE A 149 12.01 14.56 2.33
CA ILE A 149 11.07 13.78 3.15
C ILE A 149 11.84 12.66 3.89
N GLY A 150 12.76 12.00 3.22
CA GLY A 150 13.64 10.96 3.74
C GLY A 150 12.92 9.67 4.14
N SER A 151 11.86 9.76 4.92
CA SER A 151 11.07 8.60 5.35
C SER A 151 9.67 9.00 5.81
N VAL A 152 8.73 8.07 5.75
CA VAL A 152 7.37 8.24 6.30
C VAL A 152 7.06 7.14 7.31
N ALA A 153 6.30 7.49 8.34
CA ALA A 153 5.75 6.51 9.28
C ALA A 153 4.54 5.83 8.63
N ILE A 154 4.41 4.54 8.90
CA ILE A 154 3.27 3.72 8.50
C ILE A 154 2.57 3.25 9.77
N ASP A 155 1.31 3.60 9.92
CA ASP A 155 0.50 3.28 11.10
C ASP A 155 -0.67 2.34 10.79
N ARG A 156 -0.95 2.05 9.51
CA ARG A 156 -2.09 1.23 9.10
C ARG A 156 -1.89 0.49 7.79
N ILE A 157 -2.71 -0.53 7.61
CA ILE A 157 -2.95 -1.19 6.33
C ILE A 157 -4.32 -0.75 5.83
N SER A 158 -4.38 -0.18 4.64
CA SER A 158 -5.62 0.16 3.95
C SER A 158 -5.97 -0.93 2.93
N VAL A 159 -7.19 -1.44 2.99
CA VAL A 159 -7.72 -2.40 2.00
C VAL A 159 -8.43 -1.64 0.91
N TYR A 160 -8.00 -1.87 -0.33
CA TYR A 160 -8.64 -1.33 -1.52
C TYR A 160 -9.14 -2.44 -2.42
N ARG A 161 -10.34 -2.26 -2.97
CA ARG A 161 -10.78 -2.99 -4.16
C ARG A 161 -10.19 -2.28 -5.36
N THR A 162 -9.39 -3.00 -6.14
CA THR A 162 -8.61 -2.45 -7.26
C THR A 162 -9.03 -3.09 -8.58
N SER A 163 -8.81 -2.36 -9.67
CA SER A 163 -9.03 -2.80 -11.04
C SER A 163 -7.96 -2.18 -11.94
N ALA A 164 -7.97 -2.50 -13.24
CA ALA A 164 -7.10 -1.85 -14.21
C ALA A 164 -7.38 -0.33 -14.33
N ASP A 165 -8.60 0.09 -14.05
CA ASP A 165 -9.01 1.49 -14.03
C ASP A 165 -8.84 2.06 -12.62
N VAL A 166 -7.83 2.93 -12.44
CA VAL A 166 -7.51 3.59 -11.15
C VAL A 166 -8.68 4.41 -10.62
N GLY A 167 -9.47 5.04 -11.52
CA GLY A 167 -10.65 5.83 -11.14
C GLY A 167 -11.77 5.01 -10.50
N LYS A 168 -11.72 3.69 -10.65
CA LYS A 168 -12.67 2.75 -10.02
C LYS A 168 -12.16 2.12 -8.74
N TRP A 169 -10.97 2.50 -8.28
CA TRP A 169 -10.45 1.99 -7.02
C TRP A 169 -11.32 2.45 -5.86
N LYS A 170 -11.61 1.53 -4.97
CA LYS A 170 -12.49 1.80 -3.83
C LYS A 170 -11.80 1.41 -2.53
N TRP A 171 -11.63 2.40 -1.66
CA TRP A 171 -11.27 2.16 -0.28
C TRP A 171 -12.38 1.36 0.42
N ILE A 172 -11.99 0.36 1.18
CA ILE A 172 -12.90 -0.50 1.93
C ILE A 172 -12.75 -0.25 3.42
N ARG A 173 -11.50 -0.40 3.95
CA ARG A 173 -11.27 -0.25 5.38
C ARG A 173 -9.79 -0.06 5.68
N ASP A 174 -9.52 0.62 6.81
CA ASP A 174 -8.19 0.71 7.42
C ASP A 174 -8.10 -0.23 8.64
N PHE A 175 -6.91 -0.79 8.84
CA PHE A 175 -6.52 -1.60 9.98
C PHE A 175 -5.26 -0.99 10.58
N GLU A 176 -5.37 -0.50 11.82
CA GLU A 176 -4.22 0.04 12.54
C GLU A 176 -3.17 -1.05 12.79
N LEU A 177 -1.91 -0.70 12.60
CA LEU A 177 -0.79 -1.57 12.95
C LEU A 177 -0.57 -1.53 14.46
N GLY A 178 -0.60 -2.67 15.08
CA GLY A 178 -0.40 -2.78 16.50
C GLY A 178 0.06 -4.20 16.83
N GLY A 179 1.36 -4.42 16.96
CA GLY A 179 1.85 -5.62 17.63
C GLY A 179 1.29 -5.66 19.04
N PHE A 180 0.94 -6.85 19.53
CA PHE A 180 0.59 -7.04 20.92
C PHE A 180 1.65 -6.39 21.82
N ALA A 181 1.20 -5.62 22.81
CA ALA A 181 2.07 -5.24 23.92
C ALA A 181 2.66 -6.53 24.51
N GLU A 182 3.95 -6.53 24.80
CA GLU A 182 4.61 -7.68 25.45
C GLU A 182 3.78 -8.07 26.70
N GLY A 183 3.19 -9.27 26.70
CA GLY A 183 2.40 -9.79 27.81
C GLY A 183 1.05 -10.41 27.49
N ILE A 184 0.55 -10.34 26.27
CA ILE A 184 -0.73 -10.99 25.91
C ILE A 184 -0.44 -12.31 25.17
N ASN A 185 -0.70 -13.43 25.87
CA ASN A 185 -0.55 -14.80 25.42
C ASN A 185 -1.40 -15.08 24.16
N PRO A 186 -0.82 -15.59 23.04
CA PRO A 186 -1.55 -15.90 21.80
C PRO A 186 -2.47 -17.12 21.88
N ASN A 187 -2.71 -17.69 23.06
CA ASN A 187 -3.57 -18.85 23.27
C ASN A 187 -5.01 -18.47 23.68
N TYR A 188 -5.57 -17.36 23.18
CA TYR A 188 -7.02 -17.19 23.27
C TYR A 188 -7.70 -17.95 22.15
N GLY A 189 -8.50 -18.93 22.62
CA GLY A 189 -9.18 -19.91 21.84
C GLY A 189 -10.13 -19.36 20.77
N ASN A 190 -10.36 -20.24 19.84
CA ASN A 190 -11.41 -20.27 18.81
C ASN A 190 -12.79 -19.91 19.39
N ASP A 191 -13.10 -18.63 19.57
CA ASP A 191 -14.47 -18.17 19.79
C ASP A 191 -14.81 -17.06 18.81
N SER A 192 -15.38 -17.49 17.69
CA SER A 192 -15.77 -16.67 16.56
C SER A 192 -17.03 -15.82 16.81
N ARG A 193 -17.47 -15.61 18.05
CA ARG A 193 -18.74 -14.97 18.38
C ARG A 193 -18.70 -13.69 19.21
N SER A 194 -17.53 -13.16 19.55
CA SER A 194 -17.43 -12.03 20.50
C SER A 194 -17.19 -10.64 19.91
N TRP A 195 -17.06 -10.47 18.60
CA TRP A 195 -16.64 -9.17 18.03
C TRP A 195 -17.77 -8.29 17.48
N TYR A 196 -19.02 -8.70 17.60
CA TYR A 196 -20.16 -7.94 17.04
C TYR A 196 -21.01 -7.19 18.08
N SER A 197 -20.53 -6.99 19.30
CA SER A 197 -21.29 -6.23 20.30
C SER A 197 -20.45 -5.17 20.97
N ALA A 198 -20.32 -3.99 20.35
CA ALA A 198 -20.19 -2.69 21.00
C ALA A 198 -19.87 -1.60 19.96
N LYS A 199 -20.89 -0.93 19.47
CA LYS A 199 -21.04 0.53 19.39
C LYS A 199 -22.20 0.88 18.45
N THR A 200 -23.39 0.77 19.03
CA THR A 200 -24.50 1.67 18.67
C THR A 200 -24.70 2.55 19.90
N ILE A 201 -24.30 3.77 19.82
CA ILE A 201 -24.94 4.98 20.36
C ILE A 201 -24.33 6.15 19.61
#